data_16f60ad7c4ab36cafa5e60a6a619482d
#
_entry.id   16f60ad7c4ab36cafa5e60a6a619482d
#
_cell.length_a   1.000
_cell.length_b   1.000
_cell.length_c   1.000
_cell.angle_alpha   90.00
_cell.angle_beta   90.00
_cell.angle_gamma   90.00
#
_symmetry.space_group_name_H-M   'P 1'
#
loop_
_entity.id
_entity.type
_entity.pdbx_description
1 polymer ?
#
loop_
_entity_poly.entity_id
_entity_poly.type
_entity_poly.pdbx_seq_one_letter_code
_entity_poly.pdbx_strand_id
1 'polypeptide(L)'
;MVSWIHFLSQMADEPVLWDLKKIAEIAYRAESLEFNEPGGMMDQYTTSIGGFIHLESQPSIKIEKINAKLGTFILGDSLEPKDTMRVLFRCKDSRLELMKKLEFRNPGIDFKSCSSNHDLTNLDNDEKELYFGTIKNKEILNEALLELNKDKIDHKIIGELLNDHHSVLRDILQISTEKIENMLEAALNAGAYGGKINGSGGGGCMFAYAPDNPEKVAEAIKNAGGETYLIHSDIGTQIEK
;
A
#
# COMPACT_ATOMS: atom_id res chain seq x y z
N MET A 1 -6.42 11.36 -12.82
CA MET A 1 -5.29 12.09 -13.47
C MET A 1 -4.60 11.25 -14.56
N VAL A 2 -4.17 9.99 -14.31
CA VAL A 2 -3.44 9.15 -15.28
C VAL A 2 -4.14 9.02 -16.63
N SER A 3 -5.40 8.59 -16.67
CA SER A 3 -6.18 8.43 -17.91
C SER A 3 -6.32 9.73 -18.67
N TRP A 4 -6.47 10.85 -17.96
CA TRP A 4 -6.57 12.18 -18.57
C TRP A 4 -5.26 12.60 -19.26
N ILE A 5 -4.12 12.38 -18.60
CA ILE A 5 -2.81 12.68 -19.18
C ILE A 5 -2.52 11.78 -20.38
N HIS A 6 -2.85 10.48 -20.29
CA HIS A 6 -2.72 9.57 -21.42
C HIS A 6 -3.57 10.01 -22.61
N PHE A 7 -4.83 10.38 -22.36
CA PHE A 7 -5.70 10.93 -23.41
C PHE A 7 -5.12 12.21 -24.04
N LEU A 8 -4.72 13.21 -23.22
CA LEU A 8 -4.16 14.46 -23.74
C LEU A 8 -2.90 14.26 -24.58
N SER A 9 -2.05 13.29 -24.21
CA SER A 9 -0.84 12.97 -25.00
C SER A 9 -1.15 12.55 -26.43
N GLN A 10 -2.32 11.96 -26.66
CA GLN A 10 -2.76 11.50 -27.96
C GLN A 10 -3.53 12.56 -28.75
N MET A 11 -4.16 13.50 -28.05
CA MET A 11 -5.00 14.54 -28.64
C MET A 11 -4.24 15.85 -28.92
N ALA A 12 -2.95 15.92 -28.58
CA ALA A 12 -2.13 17.08 -28.90
C ALA A 12 -1.97 17.26 -30.43
N ASP A 13 -1.75 18.48 -30.89
CA ASP A 13 -1.48 18.76 -32.30
C ASP A 13 -0.29 17.95 -32.84
N GLU A 14 0.69 17.71 -31.99
CA GLU A 14 1.78 16.76 -32.19
C GLU A 14 1.67 15.66 -31.15
N PRO A 15 1.02 14.51 -31.45
CA PRO A 15 0.86 13.42 -30.49
C PRO A 15 2.20 12.92 -29.94
N VAL A 16 2.31 12.81 -28.62
CA VAL A 16 3.52 12.33 -27.96
C VAL A 16 3.26 10.92 -27.44
N LEU A 17 4.00 9.95 -27.95
CA LEU A 17 3.96 8.58 -27.48
C LEU A 17 4.83 8.46 -26.23
N TRP A 18 4.27 8.84 -25.06
CA TRP A 18 4.91 8.61 -23.78
C TRP A 18 4.75 7.15 -23.35
N ASP A 19 5.80 6.60 -22.74
CA ASP A 19 5.67 5.32 -22.05
C ASP A 19 4.83 5.47 -20.78
N LEU A 20 4.37 4.35 -20.24
CA LEU A 20 3.50 4.31 -19.07
C LEU A 20 4.19 4.89 -17.81
N LYS A 21 5.52 4.78 -17.72
CA LYS A 21 6.29 5.38 -16.63
C LYS A 21 6.26 6.91 -16.70
N LYS A 22 6.39 7.45 -17.91
CA LYS A 22 6.33 8.92 -18.13
C LYS A 22 4.95 9.49 -17.86
N ILE A 23 3.89 8.77 -18.26
CA ILE A 23 2.51 9.13 -17.94
C ILE A 23 2.30 9.18 -16.41
N ALA A 24 2.78 8.16 -15.69
CA ALA A 24 2.70 8.10 -14.23
C ALA A 24 3.47 9.24 -13.57
N GLU A 25 4.68 9.55 -14.05
CA GLU A 25 5.51 10.66 -13.54
C GLU A 25 4.80 12.01 -13.68
N ILE A 26 4.23 12.28 -14.88
CA ILE A 26 3.50 13.53 -15.13
C ILE A 26 2.25 13.61 -14.26
N ALA A 27 1.53 12.50 -14.12
CA ALA A 27 0.35 12.42 -13.25
C ALA A 27 0.70 12.72 -11.79
N TYR A 28 1.77 12.14 -11.27
CA TYR A 28 2.26 12.40 -9.92
C TYR A 28 2.67 13.86 -9.72
N ARG A 29 3.39 14.43 -10.68
CA ARG A 29 3.75 15.85 -10.63
C ARG A 29 2.52 16.75 -10.59
N ALA A 30 1.57 16.53 -11.50
CA ALA A 30 0.37 17.34 -11.63
C ALA A 30 -0.59 17.20 -10.43
N GLU A 31 -0.61 16.06 -9.74
CA GLU A 31 -1.54 15.79 -8.63
C GLU A 31 -0.93 16.12 -7.26
N SER A 32 0.36 15.84 -7.07
CA SER A 32 1.01 15.97 -5.76
C SER A 32 2.03 17.10 -5.71
N LEU A 33 2.98 17.17 -6.66
CA LEU A 33 4.11 18.08 -6.53
C LEU A 33 3.71 19.54 -6.82
N GLU A 34 2.88 19.80 -7.83
CA GLU A 34 2.42 21.15 -8.19
C GLU A 34 1.57 21.81 -7.08
N PHE A 35 0.87 20.99 -6.30
CA PHE A 35 0.03 21.47 -5.18
C PHE A 35 0.71 21.32 -3.82
N ASN A 36 1.96 20.83 -3.79
CA ASN A 36 2.68 20.53 -2.55
C ASN A 36 1.90 19.61 -1.59
N GLU A 37 1.14 18.66 -2.17
CA GLU A 37 0.37 17.69 -1.41
C GLU A 37 1.28 16.57 -0.89
N PRO A 38 1.03 16.07 0.33
CA PRO A 38 1.88 15.05 0.96
C PRO A 38 1.71 13.64 0.36
N GLY A 39 1.00 13.50 -0.76
CA GLY A 39 0.71 12.23 -1.42
C GLY A 39 1.95 11.48 -1.91
N GLY A 40 1.88 10.14 -1.88
CA GLY A 40 2.87 9.26 -2.51
C GLY A 40 2.59 9.10 -4.01
N MET A 41 3.49 8.40 -4.70
CA MET A 41 3.40 8.17 -6.15
C MET A 41 2.78 6.82 -6.53
N MET A 42 2.42 5.99 -5.56
CA MET A 42 2.00 4.60 -5.80
C MET A 42 0.78 4.53 -6.73
N ASP A 43 -0.23 5.34 -6.47
CA ASP A 43 -1.51 5.30 -7.19
C ASP A 43 -1.33 5.64 -8.68
N GLN A 44 -0.51 6.64 -9.00
CA GLN A 44 -0.26 7.03 -10.38
C GLN A 44 0.52 5.96 -11.15
N TYR A 45 1.53 5.35 -10.50
CA TYR A 45 2.32 4.31 -11.14
C TYR A 45 1.56 2.99 -11.28
N THR A 46 0.79 2.56 -10.28
CA THR A 46 -0.02 1.33 -10.38
C THR A 46 -1.14 1.48 -11.40
N THR A 47 -1.84 2.62 -11.42
CA THR A 47 -2.89 2.90 -12.39
C THR A 47 -2.35 2.97 -13.81
N SER A 48 -1.16 3.53 -13.99
CA SER A 48 -0.56 3.63 -15.33
C SER A 48 -0.09 2.27 -15.85
N ILE A 49 0.65 1.52 -15.03
CA ILE A 49 1.36 0.31 -15.45
C ILE A 49 0.46 -0.94 -15.40
N GLY A 50 -0.45 -0.97 -14.43
CA GLY A 50 -1.36 -2.09 -14.18
C GLY A 50 -0.69 -3.32 -13.60
N GLY A 51 -1.51 -4.31 -13.25
CA GLY A 51 -1.07 -5.57 -12.65
C GLY A 51 -0.49 -5.38 -11.24
N PHE A 52 0.48 -6.22 -10.91
CA PHE A 52 1.24 -6.09 -9.67
C PHE A 52 2.62 -5.50 -9.97
N ILE A 53 3.01 -4.50 -9.20
CA ILE A 53 4.32 -3.87 -9.35
C ILE A 53 5.02 -3.77 -7.99
N HIS A 54 6.33 -3.93 -8.00
CA HIS A 54 7.21 -3.48 -6.92
C HIS A 54 7.78 -2.12 -7.31
N LEU A 55 7.50 -1.11 -6.50
CA LEU A 55 7.92 0.27 -6.72
C LEU A 55 8.89 0.71 -5.63
N GLU A 56 10.13 0.96 -5.99
CA GLU A 56 11.09 1.68 -5.16
C GLU A 56 11.12 3.16 -5.56
N SER A 57 10.90 4.05 -4.58
CA SER A 57 10.87 5.50 -4.83
C SER A 57 12.21 6.20 -4.61
N GLN A 58 13.14 5.59 -3.90
CA GLN A 58 14.44 6.15 -3.54
C GLN A 58 15.58 5.14 -3.70
N PRO A 59 16.81 5.57 -4.02
CA PRO A 59 17.23 6.94 -4.40
C PRO A 59 16.75 7.37 -5.79
N SER A 60 16.27 6.44 -6.58
CA SER A 60 15.64 6.65 -7.89
C SER A 60 14.45 5.72 -8.05
N ILE A 61 13.49 6.14 -8.89
CA ILE A 61 12.29 5.33 -9.13
C ILE A 61 12.67 4.09 -9.93
N LYS A 62 12.48 2.91 -9.31
CA LYS A 62 12.60 1.60 -9.94
C LYS A 62 11.26 0.90 -9.89
N ILE A 63 10.91 0.24 -10.98
CA ILE A 63 9.64 -0.46 -11.11
C ILE A 63 9.93 -1.85 -11.68
N GLU A 64 9.45 -2.85 -10.95
CA GLU A 64 9.48 -4.25 -11.39
C GLU A 64 8.04 -4.75 -11.50
N LYS A 65 7.68 -5.28 -12.67
CA LYS A 65 6.41 -5.97 -12.84
C LYS A 65 6.51 -7.37 -12.23
N ILE A 66 5.53 -7.71 -11.42
CA ILE A 66 5.40 -9.01 -10.78
C ILE A 66 4.35 -9.79 -11.57
N ASN A 67 4.72 -10.92 -12.14
CA ASN A 67 3.80 -11.76 -12.90
C ASN A 67 3.01 -12.72 -12.00
N ALA A 68 2.40 -12.18 -10.95
CA ALA A 68 1.60 -12.94 -10.02
C ALA A 68 0.18 -13.13 -10.54
N LYS A 69 -0.38 -14.32 -10.37
CA LYS A 69 -1.79 -14.62 -10.62
C LYS A 69 -2.49 -14.79 -9.28
N LEU A 70 -3.08 -13.71 -8.80
CA LEU A 70 -3.88 -13.73 -7.59
C LEU A 70 -5.36 -13.80 -7.93
N GLY A 71 -6.14 -14.34 -6.98
CA GLY A 71 -7.59 -14.40 -7.08
C GLY A 71 -8.26 -13.07 -6.72
N THR A 72 -9.55 -13.16 -6.39
CA THR A 72 -10.39 -12.01 -6.07
C THR A 72 -10.03 -11.37 -4.74
N PHE A 73 -10.03 -10.05 -4.73
CA PHE A 73 -10.03 -9.24 -3.52
C PHE A 73 -11.39 -8.59 -3.32
N ILE A 74 -11.76 -8.36 -2.07
CA ILE A 74 -12.93 -7.58 -1.72
C ILE A 74 -12.47 -6.26 -1.14
N LEU A 75 -12.75 -5.17 -1.82
CA LEU A 75 -12.62 -3.83 -1.25
C LEU A 75 -13.84 -3.57 -0.37
N GLY A 76 -13.62 -3.22 0.89
CA GLY A 76 -14.65 -2.82 1.83
C GLY A 76 -14.50 -1.35 2.17
N ASP A 77 -15.50 -0.53 1.86
CA ASP A 77 -15.58 0.86 2.29
C ASP A 77 -16.27 0.94 3.65
N SER A 78 -15.60 1.46 4.65
CA SER A 78 -16.15 1.62 6.00
C SER A 78 -17.19 2.74 6.09
N LEU A 79 -17.28 3.60 5.09
CA LEU A 79 -18.09 4.81 5.08
C LEU A 79 -17.67 5.83 6.16
N GLU A 80 -16.52 5.63 6.80
CA GLU A 80 -15.95 6.57 7.77
C GLU A 80 -15.05 7.58 7.06
N PRO A 81 -15.13 8.86 7.43
CA PRO A 81 -14.20 9.86 6.93
C PRO A 81 -12.78 9.55 7.41
N LYS A 82 -11.78 9.87 6.59
CA LYS A 82 -10.37 9.67 6.95
C LYS A 82 -9.86 10.77 7.88
N ASP A 83 -9.20 10.38 8.97
CA ASP A 83 -8.38 11.28 9.80
C ASP A 83 -6.96 11.37 9.25
N THR A 84 -6.81 12.04 8.11
CA THR A 84 -5.54 12.07 7.36
C THR A 84 -4.42 12.79 8.11
N MET A 85 -4.74 13.84 8.88
CA MET A 85 -3.71 14.64 9.57
C MET A 85 -3.01 13.85 10.68
N ARG A 86 -3.77 13.15 11.54
CA ARG A 86 -3.20 12.31 12.60
C ARG A 86 -2.33 11.20 12.03
N VAL A 87 -2.81 10.57 10.96
CA VAL A 87 -2.09 9.48 10.29
C VAL A 87 -0.79 9.95 9.67
N LEU A 88 -0.79 11.08 8.94
CA LEU A 88 0.41 11.62 8.31
C LEU A 88 1.48 11.96 9.34
N PHE A 89 1.09 12.58 10.46
CA PHE A 89 2.04 12.90 11.51
C PHE A 89 2.76 11.64 12.02
N ARG A 90 2.02 10.60 12.44
CA ARG A 90 2.62 9.37 12.98
C ARG A 90 3.38 8.55 11.90
N CYS A 91 2.82 8.41 10.72
CA CYS A 91 3.40 7.54 9.69
C CYS A 91 4.57 8.17 8.93
N LYS A 92 4.58 9.49 8.77
CA LYS A 92 5.58 10.20 7.98
C LYS A 92 6.51 11.01 8.87
N ASP A 93 5.96 11.99 9.59
CA ASP A 93 6.79 12.97 10.30
C ASP A 93 7.56 12.33 11.45
N SER A 94 6.89 11.54 12.31
CA SER A 94 7.54 10.86 13.43
C SER A 94 8.63 9.88 12.94
N ARG A 95 8.39 9.18 11.83
CA ARG A 95 9.41 8.26 11.25
C ARG A 95 10.58 9.00 10.62
N LEU A 96 10.36 10.15 9.99
CA LEU A 96 11.45 10.98 9.46
C LEU A 96 12.29 11.59 10.59
N GLU A 97 11.68 12.02 11.68
CA GLU A 97 12.38 12.51 12.86
C GLU A 97 13.18 11.39 13.53
N LEU A 98 12.58 10.20 13.66
CA LEU A 98 13.25 9.00 14.15
C LEU A 98 14.53 8.70 13.33
N MET A 99 14.45 8.72 12.00
CA MET A 99 15.61 8.47 11.15
C MET A 99 16.71 9.52 11.33
N LYS A 100 16.36 10.80 11.50
CA LYS A 100 17.34 11.87 11.80
C LYS A 100 18.04 11.63 13.14
N LYS A 101 17.32 11.20 14.18
CA LYS A 101 17.92 10.85 15.47
C LYS A 101 18.87 9.66 15.37
N LEU A 102 18.50 8.66 14.57
CA LEU A 102 19.31 7.45 14.38
C LEU A 102 20.58 7.73 13.59
N GLU A 103 20.56 8.61 12.60
CA GLU A 103 21.72 8.94 11.76
C GLU A 103 22.91 9.46 12.58
N PHE A 104 22.64 10.15 13.69
CA PHE A 104 23.71 10.63 14.58
C PHE A 104 24.52 9.47 15.19
N ARG A 105 23.88 8.35 15.49
CA ARG A 105 24.53 7.16 16.09
C ARG A 105 24.90 6.08 15.09
N ASN A 106 24.21 6.08 13.95
CA ASN A 106 24.34 5.08 12.91
C ASN A 106 24.52 5.81 11.55
N PRO A 107 25.70 6.37 11.25
CA PRO A 107 25.91 7.15 10.06
C PRO A 107 25.57 6.39 8.77
N GLY A 108 24.78 7.01 7.89
CA GLY A 108 24.34 6.43 6.63
C GLY A 108 23.14 5.49 6.75
N ILE A 109 22.45 5.45 7.91
CA ILE A 109 21.22 4.69 8.06
C ILE A 109 20.11 5.28 7.17
N ASP A 110 19.36 4.40 6.54
CA ASP A 110 18.11 4.72 5.83
C ASP A 110 17.04 3.65 6.11
N PHE A 111 15.84 3.83 5.58
CA PHE A 111 14.75 2.86 5.78
C PHE A 111 15.06 1.47 5.21
N LYS A 112 15.93 1.34 4.22
CA LYS A 112 16.34 0.06 3.63
C LYS A 112 17.36 -0.65 4.49
N SER A 113 18.28 0.09 5.11
CA SER A 113 19.37 -0.45 5.94
C SER A 113 18.96 -0.74 7.38
N CYS A 114 17.74 -0.34 7.82
CA CYS A 114 17.24 -0.64 9.17
C CYS A 114 17.39 -2.14 9.52
N SER A 115 18.00 -2.41 10.68
CA SER A 115 18.22 -3.76 11.20
C SER A 115 18.27 -3.75 12.74
N SER A 116 18.15 -4.91 13.37
CA SER A 116 18.20 -5.06 14.83
C SER A 116 19.56 -4.72 15.45
N ASN A 117 20.60 -4.51 14.64
CA ASN A 117 21.98 -4.29 15.11
C ASN A 117 22.34 -2.81 15.34
N HIS A 118 21.43 -1.89 15.07
CA HIS A 118 21.69 -0.46 15.24
C HIS A 118 21.61 -0.03 16.71
N ASP A 119 22.36 1.02 17.05
CA ASP A 119 22.32 1.65 18.37
C ASP A 119 21.05 2.50 18.51
N LEU A 120 20.14 2.04 19.37
CA LEU A 120 18.84 2.65 19.66
C LEU A 120 18.78 3.33 21.04
N THR A 121 19.92 3.59 21.67
CA THR A 121 19.98 4.10 23.07
C THR A 121 19.41 5.51 23.22
N ASN A 122 19.35 6.29 22.14
CA ASN A 122 18.78 7.64 22.10
C ASN A 122 17.28 7.70 21.78
N LEU A 123 16.63 6.54 21.62
CA LEU A 123 15.22 6.45 21.29
C LEU A 123 14.41 6.15 22.54
N ASP A 124 13.23 6.75 22.64
CA ASP A 124 12.22 6.35 23.60
C ASP A 124 11.49 5.05 23.18
N ASN A 125 10.53 4.60 23.98
CA ASN A 125 9.85 3.32 23.72
C ASN A 125 8.96 3.37 22.48
N ASP A 126 8.22 4.45 22.26
CA ASP A 126 7.36 4.62 21.07
C ASP A 126 8.21 4.70 19.78
N GLU A 127 9.32 5.41 19.83
CA GLU A 127 10.29 5.49 18.73
C GLU A 127 10.92 4.12 18.40
N LYS A 128 11.23 3.32 19.43
CA LYS A 128 11.70 1.94 19.23
C LYS A 128 10.63 1.06 18.59
N GLU A 129 9.36 1.18 18.99
CA GLU A 129 8.27 0.46 18.37
C GLU A 129 8.12 0.84 16.89
N LEU A 130 8.16 2.13 16.56
CA LEU A 130 8.14 2.62 15.17
C LEU A 130 9.32 2.08 14.35
N TYR A 131 10.50 2.01 14.98
CA TYR A 131 11.69 1.45 14.34
C TYR A 131 11.53 -0.05 14.04
N PHE A 132 11.12 -0.84 15.03
CA PHE A 132 10.88 -2.26 14.83
C PHE A 132 9.73 -2.55 13.85
N GLY A 133 8.68 -1.72 13.86
CA GLY A 133 7.63 -1.76 12.85
C GLY A 133 8.16 -1.52 11.44
N THR A 134 9.16 -0.64 11.29
CA THR A 134 9.82 -0.40 9.99
C THR A 134 10.60 -1.64 9.53
N ILE A 135 11.32 -2.31 10.42
CA ILE A 135 12.03 -3.56 10.14
C ILE A 135 11.02 -4.65 9.74
N LYS A 136 9.97 -4.82 10.54
CA LYS A 136 8.94 -5.84 10.28
C LYS A 136 8.27 -5.64 8.92
N ASN A 137 7.92 -4.40 8.56
CA ASN A 137 7.36 -4.09 7.24
C ASN A 137 8.30 -4.44 6.09
N LYS A 138 9.62 -4.22 6.27
CA LYS A 138 10.63 -4.62 5.29
C LYS A 138 10.72 -6.15 5.15
N GLU A 139 10.68 -6.88 6.26
CA GLU A 139 10.67 -8.35 6.26
C GLU A 139 9.44 -8.88 5.53
N ILE A 140 8.25 -8.41 5.88
CA ILE A 140 6.99 -8.77 5.22
C ILE A 140 7.05 -8.50 3.71
N LEU A 141 7.56 -7.34 3.29
CA LEU A 141 7.74 -7.00 1.88
C LEU A 141 8.65 -8.01 1.17
N ASN A 142 9.79 -8.34 1.76
CA ASN A 142 10.74 -9.28 1.19
C ASN A 142 10.13 -10.68 1.05
N GLU A 143 9.43 -11.16 2.07
CA GLU A 143 8.74 -12.44 2.03
C GLU A 143 7.62 -12.45 0.98
N ALA A 144 6.84 -11.35 0.87
CA ALA A 144 5.81 -11.21 -0.15
C ALA A 144 6.41 -11.23 -1.56
N LEU A 145 7.52 -10.54 -1.79
CA LEU A 145 8.21 -10.54 -3.09
C LEU A 145 8.73 -11.94 -3.45
N LEU A 146 9.29 -12.68 -2.47
CA LEU A 146 9.72 -14.06 -2.69
C LEU A 146 8.54 -14.96 -3.06
N GLU A 147 7.40 -14.83 -2.37
CA GLU A 147 6.21 -15.65 -2.62
C GLU A 147 5.57 -15.32 -3.97
N LEU A 148 5.39 -14.01 -4.27
CA LEU A 148 4.75 -13.54 -5.49
C LEU A 148 5.56 -13.86 -6.78
N ASN A 149 6.85 -14.12 -6.66
CA ASN A 149 7.72 -14.50 -7.80
C ASN A 149 7.86 -16.03 -7.98
N LYS A 150 7.16 -16.84 -7.19
CA LYS A 150 7.14 -18.29 -7.41
C LYS A 150 6.26 -18.68 -8.60
N ASP A 151 6.61 -19.76 -9.28
CA ASP A 151 5.77 -20.35 -10.33
C ASP A 151 4.40 -20.79 -9.81
N LYS A 152 4.35 -21.24 -8.56
CA LYS A 152 3.12 -21.59 -7.85
C LYS A 152 3.07 -20.84 -6.52
N ILE A 153 2.22 -19.84 -6.49
CA ILE A 153 2.00 -18.99 -5.32
C ILE A 153 1.16 -19.75 -4.28
N ASP A 154 1.57 -19.70 -3.02
CA ASP A 154 0.74 -20.12 -1.90
C ASP A 154 -0.15 -18.95 -1.46
N HIS A 155 -1.43 -19.01 -1.81
CA HIS A 155 -2.40 -17.96 -1.51
C HIS A 155 -2.64 -17.75 -0.01
N LYS A 156 -2.40 -18.79 0.83
CA LYS A 156 -2.52 -18.67 2.28
C LYS A 156 -1.38 -17.85 2.86
N ILE A 157 -0.15 -18.08 2.38
CA ILE A 157 1.02 -17.26 2.78
C ILE A 157 0.78 -15.79 2.42
N ILE A 158 0.24 -15.50 1.24
CA ILE A 158 -0.12 -14.10 0.89
C ILE A 158 -1.14 -13.53 1.86
N GLY A 159 -2.15 -14.32 2.24
CA GLY A 159 -3.13 -13.90 3.26
C GLY A 159 -2.51 -13.63 4.64
N GLU A 160 -1.63 -14.51 5.10
CA GLU A 160 -0.90 -14.35 6.37
C GLU A 160 -0.02 -13.09 6.36
N LEU A 161 0.70 -12.83 5.27
CA LEU A 161 1.52 -11.61 5.13
C LEU A 161 0.67 -10.33 5.11
N LEU A 162 -0.54 -10.37 4.54
CA LEU A 162 -1.48 -9.25 4.63
C LEU A 162 -1.92 -8.99 6.07
N ASN A 163 -2.23 -10.05 6.84
CA ASN A 163 -2.61 -9.94 8.24
C ASN A 163 -1.44 -9.43 9.10
N ASP A 164 -0.23 -9.93 8.87
CA ASP A 164 0.98 -9.47 9.55
C ASP A 164 1.22 -7.98 9.29
N HIS A 165 1.10 -7.56 8.03
CA HIS A 165 1.22 -6.15 7.69
C HIS A 165 0.12 -5.31 8.36
N HIS A 166 -1.14 -5.81 8.37
CA HIS A 166 -2.23 -5.13 9.05
C HIS A 166 -1.95 -4.96 10.55
N SER A 167 -1.39 -5.96 11.21
CA SER A 167 -1.00 -5.87 12.62
C SER A 167 -0.01 -4.75 12.89
N VAL A 168 0.99 -4.55 12.02
CA VAL A 168 1.90 -3.40 12.12
C VAL A 168 1.16 -2.07 11.93
N LEU A 169 0.24 -2.02 10.96
CA LEU A 169 -0.55 -0.82 10.68
C LEU A 169 -1.49 -0.46 11.85
N ARG A 170 -2.10 -1.47 12.49
CA ARG A 170 -3.02 -1.30 13.63
C ARG A 170 -2.26 -0.96 14.91
N ASP A 171 -1.29 -1.81 15.30
CA ASP A 171 -0.73 -1.80 16.64
C ASP A 171 0.40 -0.77 16.77
N ILE A 172 1.23 -0.61 15.74
CA ILE A 172 2.41 0.28 15.77
C ILE A 172 2.09 1.63 15.12
N LEU A 173 1.57 1.62 13.89
CA LEU A 173 1.25 2.87 13.19
C LEU A 173 -0.09 3.47 13.63
N GLN A 174 -0.95 2.70 14.29
CA GLN A 174 -2.23 3.13 14.86
C GLN A 174 -3.15 3.83 13.85
N ILE A 175 -3.20 3.28 12.64
CA ILE A 175 -3.96 3.85 11.52
C ILE A 175 -5.29 3.14 11.26
N SER A 176 -5.59 2.06 11.97
CA SER A 176 -6.87 1.37 11.84
C SER A 176 -7.95 2.00 12.71
N THR A 177 -9.22 1.68 12.43
CA THR A 177 -10.37 2.10 13.22
C THR A 177 -11.16 0.87 13.67
N GLU A 178 -11.97 1.02 14.72
CA GLU A 178 -12.82 -0.07 15.22
C GLU A 178 -13.72 -0.64 14.11
N LYS A 179 -14.23 0.22 13.24
CA LYS A 179 -15.06 -0.19 12.10
C LYS A 179 -14.28 -1.06 11.10
N ILE A 180 -13.06 -0.68 10.77
CA ILE A 180 -12.18 -1.45 9.89
C ILE A 180 -11.83 -2.80 10.53
N GLU A 181 -11.55 -2.84 11.85
CA GLU A 181 -11.26 -4.09 12.56
C GLU A 181 -12.48 -5.04 12.51
N ASN A 182 -13.67 -4.54 12.78
CA ASN A 182 -14.91 -5.34 12.72
C ASN A 182 -15.16 -5.91 11.31
N MET A 183 -14.88 -5.13 10.26
CA MET A 183 -15.00 -5.58 8.88
C MET A 183 -13.96 -6.64 8.51
N LEU A 184 -12.71 -6.48 8.96
CA LEU A 184 -11.63 -7.45 8.74
C LEU A 184 -11.91 -8.76 9.49
N GLU A 185 -12.35 -8.69 10.75
CA GLU A 185 -12.73 -9.87 11.52
C GLU A 185 -13.88 -10.63 10.86
N ALA A 186 -14.91 -9.92 10.39
CA ALA A 186 -16.02 -10.53 9.66
C ALA A 186 -15.55 -11.21 8.37
N ALA A 187 -14.61 -10.57 7.63
CA ALA A 187 -14.03 -11.14 6.41
C ALA A 187 -13.24 -12.42 6.69
N LEU A 188 -12.38 -12.43 7.71
CA LEU A 188 -11.59 -13.60 8.10
C LEU A 188 -12.48 -14.75 8.56
N ASN A 189 -13.50 -14.47 9.40
CA ASN A 189 -14.47 -15.46 9.86
C ASN A 189 -15.32 -16.05 8.71
N ALA A 190 -15.50 -15.30 7.63
CA ALA A 190 -16.19 -15.77 6.43
C ALA A 190 -15.30 -16.57 5.47
N GLY A 191 -13.98 -16.62 5.71
CA GLY A 191 -13.03 -17.43 4.97
C GLY A 191 -12.08 -16.65 4.06
N ALA A 192 -11.92 -15.34 4.27
CA ALA A 192 -10.80 -14.59 3.68
C ALA A 192 -9.46 -15.15 4.20
N TYR A 193 -8.47 -15.23 3.34
CA TYR A 193 -7.13 -15.69 3.73
C TYR A 193 -6.38 -14.64 4.53
N GLY A 194 -6.66 -13.38 4.28
CA GLY A 194 -6.09 -12.25 4.98
C GLY A 194 -6.68 -10.94 4.48
N GLY A 195 -6.32 -9.84 5.18
CA GLY A 195 -6.77 -8.52 4.80
C GLY A 195 -6.05 -7.41 5.55
N LYS A 196 -6.22 -6.19 5.09
CA LYS A 196 -5.62 -5.03 5.73
C LYS A 196 -6.34 -3.73 5.36
N ILE A 197 -6.16 -2.72 6.19
CA ILE A 197 -6.57 -1.36 5.85
C ILE A 197 -5.83 -0.86 4.60
N ASN A 198 -6.51 -0.09 3.75
CA ASN A 198 -5.98 0.42 2.49
C ASN A 198 -5.73 1.93 2.52
N GLY A 199 -4.68 2.36 1.82
CA GLY A 199 -4.28 3.75 1.69
C GLY A 199 -3.66 4.32 2.97
N SER A 200 -3.91 5.60 3.26
CA SER A 200 -3.35 6.30 4.41
C SER A 200 -3.84 5.75 5.76
N GLY A 201 -5.03 5.15 5.80
CA GLY A 201 -5.66 4.75 7.05
C GLY A 201 -6.45 5.88 7.73
N GLY A 202 -6.82 5.67 8.99
CA GLY A 202 -7.66 6.61 9.75
C GLY A 202 -9.12 6.61 9.31
N GLY A 203 -9.63 5.51 8.79
CA GLY A 203 -10.93 5.33 8.14
C GLY A 203 -10.82 4.99 6.65
N GLY A 204 -11.89 5.15 5.88
CA GLY A 204 -11.94 4.82 4.47
C GLY A 204 -12.04 3.32 4.22
N CYS A 205 -11.14 2.75 3.41
CA CYS A 205 -11.29 1.39 2.90
C CYS A 205 -10.32 0.38 3.54
N MET A 206 -10.73 -0.87 3.52
CA MET A 206 -9.89 -2.05 3.71
C MET A 206 -10.00 -2.97 2.48
N PHE A 207 -9.13 -3.94 2.35
CA PHE A 207 -9.35 -5.04 1.44
C PHE A 207 -9.09 -6.39 2.11
N ALA A 208 -9.84 -7.40 1.66
CA ALA A 208 -9.69 -8.79 2.07
C ALA A 208 -9.36 -9.65 0.85
N TYR A 209 -8.45 -10.60 1.02
CA TYR A 209 -8.07 -11.56 -0.01
C TYR A 209 -8.90 -12.84 0.15
N ALA A 210 -9.77 -13.10 -0.80
CA ALA A 210 -10.70 -14.22 -0.76
C ALA A 210 -10.83 -14.92 -2.13
N PRO A 211 -9.80 -15.66 -2.56
CA PRO A 211 -9.79 -16.30 -3.88
C PRO A 211 -10.87 -17.38 -4.03
N ASP A 212 -11.30 -18.04 -2.95
CA ASP A 212 -12.20 -19.19 -3.00
C ASP A 212 -13.67 -18.82 -2.81
N ASN A 213 -13.99 -17.88 -1.93
CA ASN A 213 -15.36 -17.56 -1.54
C ASN A 213 -15.61 -16.04 -1.46
N PRO A 214 -15.36 -15.28 -2.54
CA PRO A 214 -15.40 -13.81 -2.49
C PRO A 214 -16.78 -13.26 -2.14
N GLU A 215 -17.88 -13.86 -2.64
CA GLU A 215 -19.24 -13.39 -2.39
C GLU A 215 -19.63 -13.52 -0.91
N LYS A 216 -19.25 -14.64 -0.29
CA LYS A 216 -19.52 -14.88 1.14
C LYS A 216 -18.75 -13.88 2.01
N VAL A 217 -17.51 -13.58 1.66
CA VAL A 217 -16.69 -12.60 2.37
C VAL A 217 -17.24 -11.19 2.16
N ALA A 218 -17.67 -10.85 0.94
CA ALA A 218 -18.30 -9.56 0.65
C ALA A 218 -19.59 -9.36 1.47
N GLU A 219 -20.43 -10.39 1.59
CA GLU A 219 -21.64 -10.32 2.40
C GLU A 219 -21.34 -10.14 3.89
N ALA A 220 -20.31 -10.82 4.41
CA ALA A 220 -19.90 -10.68 5.81
C ALA A 220 -19.43 -9.25 6.11
N ILE A 221 -18.64 -8.64 5.23
CA ILE A 221 -18.21 -7.24 5.35
C ILE A 221 -19.43 -6.29 5.32
N LYS A 222 -20.42 -6.52 4.43
CA LYS A 222 -21.67 -5.74 4.39
C LYS A 222 -22.44 -5.84 5.70
N ASN A 223 -22.55 -7.04 6.26
CA ASN A 223 -23.22 -7.27 7.53
C ASN A 223 -22.50 -6.60 8.72
N ALA A 224 -21.18 -6.39 8.61
CA ALA A 224 -20.39 -5.57 9.52
C ALA A 224 -20.55 -4.05 9.24
N GLY A 225 -21.40 -3.68 8.29
CA GLY A 225 -21.82 -2.31 7.97
C GLY A 225 -20.89 -1.57 7.00
N GLY A 226 -20.09 -2.26 6.21
CA GLY A 226 -19.32 -1.71 5.10
C GLY A 226 -20.06 -1.79 3.76
N GLU A 227 -19.60 -1.05 2.76
CA GLU A 227 -19.94 -1.23 1.35
C GLU A 227 -18.85 -2.06 0.65
N THR A 228 -19.21 -2.94 -0.29
CA THR A 228 -18.22 -3.91 -0.83
C THR A 228 -18.20 -3.93 -2.34
N TYR A 229 -17.00 -4.13 -2.87
CA TYR A 229 -16.70 -4.26 -4.29
C TYR A 229 -15.76 -5.43 -4.51
N LEU A 230 -16.10 -6.33 -5.44
CA LEU A 230 -15.18 -7.37 -5.89
C LEU A 230 -14.20 -6.74 -6.88
N ILE A 231 -12.91 -6.88 -6.60
CA ILE A 231 -11.86 -6.28 -7.41
C ILE A 231 -10.84 -7.33 -7.87
N HIS A 232 -10.30 -7.07 -9.05
CA HIS A 232 -9.25 -7.86 -9.68
C HIS A 232 -8.14 -6.93 -10.17
N SER A 233 -6.94 -7.50 -10.40
CA SER A 233 -5.88 -6.74 -11.07
C SER A 233 -6.27 -6.47 -12.52
N ASP A 234 -5.90 -5.30 -13.04
CA ASP A 234 -6.14 -4.89 -14.41
C ASP A 234 -4.83 -4.47 -15.09
N ILE A 235 -4.86 -4.35 -16.42
CA ILE A 235 -3.68 -4.11 -17.27
C ILE A 235 -3.15 -2.67 -17.24
N GLY A 236 -3.79 -1.78 -16.51
CA GLY A 236 -3.44 -0.36 -16.41
C GLY A 236 -4.05 0.50 -17.54
N THR A 237 -3.53 1.73 -17.66
CA THR A 237 -4.09 2.66 -18.66
C THR A 237 -3.74 2.25 -20.08
N GLN A 238 -4.74 2.26 -20.94
CA GLN A 238 -4.61 1.94 -22.36
C GLN A 238 -5.57 2.78 -23.20
N ILE A 239 -5.31 2.83 -24.49
CA ILE A 239 -6.21 3.46 -25.46
C ILE A 239 -7.03 2.35 -26.08
N GLU A 240 -8.34 2.40 -25.87
CA GLU A 240 -9.29 1.53 -26.55
C GLU A 240 -9.49 2.04 -27.99
N LYS A 241 -9.45 1.14 -28.95
CA LYS A 241 -9.64 1.41 -30.39
C LYS A 241 -11.08 1.24 -30.78
#